data_fbf737e4cdb62de395e44426a630f548
#
_entry.id   fbf737e4cdb62de395e44426a630f548
#
_cell.length_a   1.000
_cell.length_b   1.000
_cell.length_c   1.000
_cell.angle_alpha   90.00
_cell.angle_beta   90.00
_cell.angle_gamma   90.00
#
_symmetry.space_group_name_H-M   'P 1'
#
loop_
_entity.id
_entity.type
_entity.pdbx_description
1 polymer ?
#
loop_
_entity_poly.entity_id
_entity_poly.type
_entity_poly.pdbx_seq_one_letter_code
_entity_poly.pdbx_strand_id
1 'polypeptide(L)'
;VPVASDESTIEELSSRVGPWRTSSSMMGRSGPVMALQRILSQRYPRAWGRPREVRASQPLLELQEPSRVDPDPRVTAATMGHFQAYFQAAVAMYTEEVGVSPIESSGGYMRHMRALVQKGHCFVIVDDDGTVRWKSDIGVSWRSHCQIQGVWLDPAWRGKGLADAAMT
;
A
#
# COMPACT_ATOMS: atom_id res chain seq x y z
N VAL A 1 8.11 -9.94 1.58
CA VAL A 1 7.80 -10.52 0.26
C VAL A 1 8.63 -11.77 0.08
N PRO A 2 8.04 -12.97 0.01
CA PRO A 2 8.81 -14.16 -0.29
C PRO A 2 9.25 -14.13 -1.77
N VAL A 3 10.56 -14.19 -1.99
CA VAL A 3 11.17 -14.21 -3.35
C VAL A 3 11.62 -15.61 -3.77
N ALA A 4 11.48 -16.60 -2.89
CA ALA A 4 11.80 -17.99 -3.19
C ALA A 4 10.72 -18.62 -4.09
N SER A 5 11.15 -19.51 -4.99
CA SER A 5 10.25 -20.25 -5.88
C SER A 5 10.28 -21.76 -5.65
N ASP A 6 11.30 -22.28 -4.97
CA ASP A 6 11.44 -23.68 -4.63
C ASP A 6 10.95 -23.97 -3.20
N GLU A 7 10.48 -25.19 -2.97
CA GLU A 7 9.86 -25.61 -1.73
C GLU A 7 10.82 -25.60 -0.54
N SER A 8 12.10 -25.97 -0.76
CA SER A 8 13.11 -26.02 0.31
C SER A 8 13.43 -24.63 0.87
N THR A 9 13.55 -23.65 -0.01
CA THR A 9 13.79 -22.25 0.39
C THR A 9 12.57 -21.65 1.10
N ILE A 10 11.34 -22.03 0.69
CA ILE A 10 10.13 -21.60 1.39
C ILE A 10 10.04 -22.22 2.78
N GLU A 11 10.43 -23.48 2.94
CA GLU A 11 10.50 -24.13 4.26
C GLU A 11 11.53 -23.46 5.17
N GLU A 12 12.73 -23.18 4.66
CA GLU A 12 13.75 -22.44 5.41
C GLU A 12 13.24 -21.06 5.84
N LEU A 13 12.60 -20.32 4.93
CA LEU A 13 11.99 -19.02 5.22
C LEU A 13 10.94 -19.14 6.32
N SER A 14 10.11 -20.19 6.29
CA SER A 14 9.08 -20.44 7.31
C SER A 14 9.67 -20.63 8.71
N SER A 15 10.85 -21.23 8.79
CA SER A 15 11.56 -21.45 10.07
C SER A 15 12.07 -20.13 10.66
N ARG A 16 12.48 -19.19 9.78
CA ARG A 16 12.97 -17.85 10.20
C ARG A 16 11.83 -16.91 10.58
N VAL A 17 10.66 -17.02 9.92
CA VAL A 17 9.48 -16.21 10.26
C VAL A 17 8.95 -16.54 11.65
N GLY A 18 8.90 -17.82 12.01
CA GLY A 18 8.52 -18.29 13.34
C GLY A 18 7.07 -18.03 13.74
N PRO A 19 6.75 -18.27 15.04
CA PRO A 19 5.38 -18.14 15.56
C PRO A 19 4.92 -16.70 15.82
N TRP A 20 5.86 -15.76 15.89
CA TRP A 20 5.56 -14.37 16.22
C TRP A 20 5.27 -13.56 14.97
N ARG A 21 4.03 -13.10 14.82
CA ARG A 21 3.65 -12.23 13.70
C ARG A 21 4.22 -10.82 13.90
N THR A 22 5.22 -10.48 13.11
CA THR A 22 5.81 -9.13 13.05
C THR A 22 5.28 -8.31 11.88
N SER A 23 4.43 -8.93 11.02
CA SER A 23 3.82 -8.28 9.87
C SER A 23 2.31 -8.53 9.83
N SER A 24 1.56 -7.57 9.33
CA SER A 24 0.10 -7.65 9.17
C SER A 24 -0.32 -8.38 7.90
N SER A 25 0.55 -8.44 6.89
CA SER A 25 0.26 -9.03 5.59
C SER A 25 1.48 -9.71 4.97
N MET A 26 1.22 -10.67 4.07
CA MET A 26 2.19 -11.24 3.15
C MET A 26 1.75 -10.92 1.73
N MET A 27 2.68 -10.41 0.92
CA MET A 27 2.42 -10.01 -0.45
C MET A 27 3.53 -10.54 -1.36
N GLY A 28 3.18 -10.95 -2.57
CA GLY A 28 4.13 -11.44 -3.57
C GLY A 28 3.49 -12.38 -4.58
N ARG A 29 4.30 -13.11 -5.32
CA ARG A 29 3.80 -14.12 -6.28
C ARG A 29 2.93 -15.14 -5.55
N SER A 30 1.80 -15.47 -6.13
CA SER A 30 0.76 -16.29 -5.49
C SER A 30 1.31 -17.66 -5.02
N GLY A 31 2.06 -18.39 -5.85
CA GLY A 31 2.63 -19.69 -5.48
C GLY A 31 3.46 -19.64 -4.18
N PRO A 32 4.57 -18.88 -4.11
CA PRO A 32 5.38 -18.76 -2.92
C PRO A 32 4.64 -18.25 -1.69
N VAL A 33 3.75 -17.25 -1.85
CA VAL A 33 2.98 -16.70 -0.73
C VAL A 33 2.03 -17.73 -0.16
N MET A 34 1.29 -18.43 -1.01
CA MET A 34 0.34 -19.46 -0.57
C MET A 34 1.04 -20.68 0.04
N ALA A 35 2.19 -21.09 -0.51
CA ALA A 35 3.00 -22.16 0.06
C ALA A 35 3.53 -21.79 1.47
N LEU A 36 4.09 -20.59 1.62
CA LEU A 36 4.57 -20.10 2.91
C LEU A 36 3.42 -20.00 3.93
N GLN A 37 2.28 -19.46 3.54
CA GLN A 37 1.11 -19.34 4.39
C GLN A 37 0.62 -20.73 4.85
N ARG A 38 0.57 -21.71 3.95
CA ARG A 38 0.19 -23.10 4.27
C ARG A 38 1.12 -23.71 5.31
N ILE A 39 2.45 -23.61 5.10
CA ILE A 39 3.46 -24.14 6.02
C ILE A 39 3.36 -23.47 7.41
N LEU A 40 3.26 -22.13 7.43
CA LEU A 40 3.14 -21.39 8.68
C LEU A 40 1.83 -21.72 9.43
N SER A 41 0.72 -21.91 8.71
CA SER A 41 -0.57 -22.30 9.30
C SER A 41 -0.53 -23.69 9.92
N GLN A 42 0.15 -24.64 9.28
CA GLN A 42 0.33 -25.99 9.82
C GLN A 42 1.26 -26.01 11.03
N ARG A 43 2.38 -25.29 10.95
CA ARG A 43 3.39 -25.25 12.01
C ARG A 43 2.97 -24.40 13.22
N TYR A 44 2.27 -23.30 12.98
CA TYR A 44 1.86 -22.31 13.99
C TYR A 44 0.38 -21.91 13.85
N PRO A 45 -0.58 -22.84 14.04
CA PRO A 45 -1.99 -22.63 13.73
C PRO A 45 -2.62 -21.47 14.52
N ARG A 46 -2.16 -21.21 15.75
CA ARG A 46 -2.68 -20.10 16.56
C ARG A 46 -2.29 -18.74 16.00
N ALA A 47 -1.09 -18.61 15.44
CA ALA A 47 -0.58 -17.33 14.90
C ALA A 47 -0.96 -17.12 13.44
N TRP A 48 -0.96 -18.18 12.61
CA TRP A 48 -1.05 -18.08 11.15
C TRP A 48 -2.23 -18.85 10.54
N GLY A 49 -2.97 -19.65 11.33
CA GLY A 49 -4.01 -20.53 10.82
C GLY A 49 -5.29 -19.84 10.34
N ARG A 50 -5.51 -18.58 10.71
CA ARG A 50 -6.73 -17.83 10.36
C ARG A 50 -6.35 -16.48 9.74
N PRO A 51 -6.03 -16.44 8.44
CA PRO A 51 -5.90 -15.17 7.73
C PRO A 51 -7.27 -14.47 7.71
N ARG A 52 -7.26 -13.16 7.86
CA ARG A 52 -8.48 -12.35 7.77
C ARG A 52 -9.04 -12.35 6.35
N GLU A 53 -8.13 -12.25 5.36
CA GLU A 53 -8.44 -12.21 3.96
C GLU A 53 -7.33 -12.88 3.16
N VAL A 54 -7.70 -13.59 2.11
CA VAL A 54 -6.77 -14.19 1.14
C VAL A 54 -7.14 -13.70 -0.25
N ARG A 55 -6.32 -12.82 -0.80
CA ARG A 55 -6.44 -12.32 -2.18
C ARG A 55 -5.54 -13.20 -3.07
N ALA A 56 -6.00 -14.40 -3.41
CA ALA A 56 -5.21 -15.38 -4.16
C ALA A 56 -4.93 -14.96 -5.60
N SER A 57 -5.78 -14.11 -6.18
CA SER A 57 -5.64 -13.55 -7.52
C SER A 57 -5.74 -12.03 -7.45
N GLN A 58 -4.60 -11.37 -7.49
CA GLN A 58 -4.51 -9.92 -7.56
C GLN A 58 -3.52 -9.57 -8.68
N PRO A 59 -4.02 -9.11 -9.85
CA PRO A 59 -3.14 -8.82 -10.98
C PRO A 59 -2.18 -7.67 -10.65
N LEU A 60 -0.92 -7.82 -11.03
CA LEU A 60 0.02 -6.71 -11.14
C LEU A 60 -0.12 -6.13 -12.54
N LEU A 61 -0.49 -4.86 -12.61
CA LEU A 61 -0.63 -4.14 -13.88
C LEU A 61 0.62 -3.30 -14.11
N GLU A 62 1.04 -3.23 -15.36
CA GLU A 62 2.16 -2.39 -15.79
C GLU A 62 1.68 -1.44 -16.90
N LEU A 63 2.00 -0.17 -16.75
CA LEU A 63 1.77 0.85 -17.76
C LEU A 63 3.11 1.16 -18.43
N GLN A 64 3.16 1.00 -19.75
CA GLN A 64 4.37 1.23 -20.57
C GLN A 64 4.21 2.42 -21.52
N GLU A 65 2.98 2.87 -21.71
CA GLU A 65 2.65 3.99 -22.60
C GLU A 65 2.20 5.21 -21.79
N PRO A 66 2.44 6.42 -22.30
CA PRO A 66 1.87 7.62 -21.70
C PRO A 66 0.34 7.55 -21.65
N SER A 67 -0.24 8.19 -20.64
CA SER A 67 -1.69 8.33 -20.55
C SER A 67 -2.25 9.09 -21.77
N ARG A 68 -3.49 8.75 -22.13
CA ARG A 68 -4.26 9.49 -23.15
C ARG A 68 -5.12 10.59 -22.54
N VAL A 69 -5.12 10.71 -21.23
CA VAL A 69 -5.85 11.73 -20.47
C VAL A 69 -4.86 12.81 -20.08
N ASP A 70 -5.24 14.06 -20.23
CA ASP A 70 -4.45 15.19 -19.78
C ASP A 70 -4.32 15.18 -18.24
N PRO A 71 -3.12 15.46 -17.70
CA PRO A 71 -2.91 15.45 -16.25
C PRO A 71 -3.70 16.56 -15.56
N ASP A 72 -4.18 16.27 -14.36
CA ASP A 72 -4.83 17.29 -13.52
C ASP A 72 -3.77 18.27 -12.98
N PRO A 73 -3.81 19.57 -13.35
CA PRO A 73 -2.81 20.54 -12.94
C PRO A 73 -2.79 20.83 -11.43
N ARG A 74 -3.80 20.37 -10.68
CA ARG A 74 -3.86 20.51 -9.22
C ARG A 74 -3.01 19.48 -8.47
N VAL A 75 -2.58 18.41 -9.15
CA VAL A 75 -1.71 17.39 -8.54
C VAL A 75 -0.35 17.97 -8.24
N THR A 76 0.03 17.95 -6.98
CA THR A 76 1.34 18.45 -6.52
C THR A 76 2.00 17.45 -5.58
N ALA A 77 3.33 17.52 -5.47
CA ALA A 77 4.04 16.75 -4.47
C ALA A 77 3.65 17.22 -3.06
N ALA A 78 3.32 16.26 -2.20
CA ALA A 78 3.01 16.57 -0.82
C ALA A 78 4.27 17.07 -0.08
N THR A 79 4.12 18.15 0.66
CA THR A 79 5.17 18.71 1.52
C THR A 79 4.88 18.43 2.98
N MET A 80 5.83 18.71 3.86
CA MET A 80 5.61 18.63 5.31
C MET A 80 4.53 19.60 5.81
N GLY A 81 4.26 20.70 5.07
CA GLY A 81 3.10 21.58 5.33
C GLY A 81 1.77 20.88 5.12
N HIS A 82 1.70 19.95 4.16
CA HIS A 82 0.50 19.14 3.88
C HIS A 82 0.39 17.90 4.77
N PHE A 83 1.41 17.60 5.59
CA PHE A 83 1.54 16.27 6.23
C PHE A 83 0.33 15.90 7.09
N GLN A 84 -0.24 16.83 7.85
CA GLN A 84 -1.38 16.54 8.72
C GLN A 84 -2.62 16.10 7.91
N ALA A 85 -2.99 16.85 6.89
CA ALA A 85 -4.12 16.53 6.02
C ALA A 85 -3.85 15.26 5.19
N TYR A 86 -2.64 15.11 4.65
CA TYR A 86 -2.19 13.89 3.96
C TYR A 86 -2.30 12.66 4.86
N PHE A 87 -1.85 12.76 6.12
CA PHE A 87 -1.91 11.63 7.06
C PHE A 87 -3.33 11.23 7.39
N GLN A 88 -4.26 12.20 7.54
CA GLN A 88 -5.68 11.92 7.71
C GLN A 88 -6.25 11.15 6.52
N ALA A 89 -5.96 11.58 5.28
CA ALA A 89 -6.36 10.89 4.07
C ALA A 89 -5.76 9.47 3.98
N ALA A 90 -4.49 9.29 4.36
CA ALA A 90 -3.83 7.99 4.39
C ALA A 90 -4.46 7.04 5.41
N VAL A 91 -4.84 7.52 6.58
CA VAL A 91 -5.57 6.75 7.59
C VAL A 91 -6.96 6.38 7.11
N ALA A 92 -7.69 7.31 6.49
CA ALA A 92 -9.02 7.06 5.93
C ALA A 92 -8.95 5.97 4.85
N MET A 93 -8.04 6.11 3.90
CA MET A 93 -7.79 5.11 2.86
C MET A 93 -7.50 3.72 3.43
N TYR A 94 -6.54 3.64 4.35
CA TYR A 94 -6.14 2.35 4.94
C TYR A 94 -7.30 1.71 5.69
N THR A 95 -8.05 2.50 6.46
CA THR A 95 -9.21 2.01 7.23
C THR A 95 -10.31 1.50 6.29
N GLU A 96 -10.54 2.19 5.18
CA GLU A 96 -11.52 1.77 4.16
C GLU A 96 -11.08 0.47 3.48
N GLU A 97 -9.82 0.36 3.08
CA GLU A 97 -9.30 -0.81 2.36
C GLU A 97 -9.14 -2.03 3.25
N VAL A 98 -8.60 -1.85 4.45
CA VAL A 98 -8.22 -2.94 5.36
C VAL A 98 -9.28 -3.19 6.43
N GLY A 99 -10.18 -2.21 6.68
CA GLY A 99 -11.27 -2.28 7.65
C GLY A 99 -10.82 -2.19 9.11
N VAL A 100 -9.56 -1.77 9.37
CA VAL A 100 -9.02 -1.44 10.70
C VAL A 100 -8.15 -0.21 10.60
N SER A 101 -8.12 0.59 11.66
CA SER A 101 -7.24 1.77 11.70
C SER A 101 -5.76 1.35 11.72
N PRO A 102 -4.89 2.02 10.94
CA PRO A 102 -3.45 1.80 11.00
C PRO A 102 -2.78 2.53 12.17
N ILE A 103 -3.55 3.28 12.96
CA ILE A 103 -3.01 4.02 14.10
C ILE A 103 -2.73 3.03 15.23
N GLU A 104 -1.47 2.93 15.59
CA GLU A 104 -0.97 2.09 16.66
C GLU A 104 -0.16 2.93 17.67
N SER A 105 -0.03 2.44 18.91
CA SER A 105 0.71 3.11 19.96
C SER A 105 2.19 3.34 19.64
N SER A 106 2.77 2.49 18.79
CA SER A 106 4.17 2.61 18.34
C SER A 106 4.39 3.80 17.40
N GLY A 107 3.34 4.33 16.76
CA GLY A 107 3.44 5.39 15.75
C GLY A 107 4.17 4.97 14.48
N GLY A 108 4.29 3.67 14.21
CA GLY A 108 5.01 3.13 13.05
C GLY A 108 4.45 3.63 11.73
N TYR A 109 3.14 3.59 11.57
CA TYR A 109 2.48 4.06 10.35
C TYR A 109 2.72 5.55 10.09
N MET A 110 2.61 6.40 11.12
CA MET A 110 2.88 7.83 10.99
C MET A 110 4.32 8.11 10.57
N ARG A 111 5.30 7.41 11.17
CA ARG A 111 6.72 7.56 10.77
C ARG A 111 6.95 7.14 9.34
N HIS A 112 6.31 6.05 8.90
CA HIS A 112 6.40 5.57 7.52
C HIS A 112 5.84 6.60 6.53
N MET A 113 4.63 7.13 6.77
CA MET A 113 4.01 8.15 5.93
C MET A 113 4.85 9.43 5.88
N ARG A 114 5.39 9.86 7.01
CA ARG A 114 6.29 11.02 7.08
C ARG A 114 7.54 10.83 6.22
N ALA A 115 8.14 9.64 6.29
CA ALA A 115 9.33 9.33 5.48
C ALA A 115 9.03 9.34 3.98
N LEU A 116 7.84 8.89 3.55
CA LEU A 116 7.42 8.96 2.14
C LEU A 116 7.27 10.41 1.67
N VAL A 117 6.62 11.27 2.46
CA VAL A 117 6.49 12.70 2.15
C VAL A 117 7.87 13.37 2.06
N GLN A 118 8.76 13.10 3.01
CA GLN A 118 10.13 13.64 3.00
C GLN A 118 10.96 13.22 1.78
N LYS A 119 10.66 12.04 1.22
CA LYS A 119 11.30 11.54 -0.02
C LYS A 119 10.67 12.09 -1.30
N GLY A 120 9.60 12.89 -1.21
CA GLY A 120 8.85 13.35 -2.38
C GLY A 120 8.07 12.24 -3.09
N HIS A 121 7.73 11.17 -2.38
CA HIS A 121 7.02 10.01 -2.92
C HIS A 121 5.49 10.08 -2.75
N CYS A 122 4.96 11.21 -2.32
CA CYS A 122 3.54 11.40 -2.11
C CYS A 122 3.02 12.54 -2.97
N PHE A 123 1.86 12.34 -3.58
CA PHE A 123 1.20 13.33 -4.42
C PHE A 123 -0.20 13.58 -3.89
N VAL A 124 -0.65 14.83 -3.98
CA VAL A 124 -1.94 15.27 -3.43
C VAL A 124 -2.64 16.28 -4.33
N ILE A 125 -3.98 16.31 -4.25
CA ILE A 125 -4.79 17.46 -4.57
C ILE A 125 -5.31 17.99 -3.24
N VAL A 126 -5.00 19.24 -2.94
CA VAL A 126 -5.43 19.94 -1.73
C VAL A 126 -6.43 21.01 -2.13
N ASP A 127 -7.55 21.06 -1.42
CA ASP A 127 -8.60 22.06 -1.61
C ASP A 127 -8.25 23.38 -0.90
N ASP A 128 -9.01 24.44 -1.17
CA ASP A 128 -8.79 25.78 -0.59
C ASP A 128 -8.91 25.79 0.95
N ASP A 129 -9.66 24.85 1.51
CA ASP A 129 -9.78 24.64 2.96
C ASP A 129 -8.59 23.86 3.59
N GLY A 130 -7.60 23.48 2.79
CA GLY A 130 -6.45 22.69 3.22
C GLY A 130 -6.71 21.18 3.33
N THR A 131 -7.89 20.69 2.90
CA THR A 131 -8.23 19.28 2.92
C THR A 131 -7.65 18.55 1.71
N VAL A 132 -7.02 17.40 1.94
CA VAL A 132 -6.58 16.51 0.86
C VAL A 132 -7.79 15.80 0.25
N ARG A 133 -8.05 16.06 -1.03
CA ARG A 133 -9.16 15.45 -1.77
C ARG A 133 -8.75 14.22 -2.56
N TRP A 134 -7.51 14.19 -3.01
CA TRP A 134 -6.93 13.04 -3.67
C TRP A 134 -5.48 12.85 -3.21
N LYS A 135 -5.04 11.59 -3.15
CA LYS A 135 -3.64 11.25 -2.91
C LYS A 135 -3.23 9.98 -3.61
N SER A 136 -1.97 9.89 -3.95
CA SER A 136 -1.29 8.65 -4.30
C SER A 136 0.16 8.65 -3.81
N ASP A 137 0.75 7.45 -3.72
CA ASP A 137 2.10 7.29 -3.21
C ASP A 137 2.93 6.43 -4.16
N ILE A 138 4.22 6.75 -4.28
CA ILE A 138 5.22 5.84 -4.82
C ILE A 138 5.68 4.93 -3.68
N GLY A 139 5.25 3.68 -3.70
CA GLY A 139 5.61 2.69 -2.67
C GLY A 139 7.01 2.16 -2.84
N VAL A 140 7.35 1.78 -4.06
CA VAL A 140 8.66 1.26 -4.44
C VAL A 140 9.09 1.92 -5.74
N SER A 141 10.36 2.29 -5.83
CA SER A 141 10.99 2.71 -7.08
C SER A 141 12.29 1.95 -7.28
N TRP A 142 12.53 1.51 -8.52
CA TRP A 142 13.76 0.84 -8.90
C TRP A 142 14.07 1.12 -10.37
N ARG A 143 15.23 1.72 -10.62
CA ARG A 143 15.63 2.18 -11.96
C ARG A 143 14.54 3.07 -12.59
N SER A 144 14.00 2.68 -13.76
CA SER A 144 12.93 3.39 -14.49
C SER A 144 11.51 2.96 -14.11
N HIS A 145 11.35 2.11 -13.10
CA HIS A 145 10.05 1.60 -12.67
C HIS A 145 9.68 2.16 -11.31
N CYS A 146 8.40 2.45 -11.12
CA CYS A 146 7.86 2.72 -9.80
C CYS A 146 6.52 2.00 -9.64
N GLN A 147 6.19 1.69 -8.41
CA GLN A 147 4.88 1.16 -8.04
C GLN A 147 4.04 2.27 -7.42
N ILE A 148 2.92 2.58 -8.06
CA ILE A 148 1.91 3.45 -7.46
C ILE A 148 1.07 2.64 -6.49
N GLN A 149 0.85 3.20 -5.33
CA GLN A 149 0.02 2.61 -4.28
C GLN A 149 -0.73 3.69 -3.51
N GLY A 150 -1.62 3.26 -2.62
CA GLY A 150 -2.30 4.17 -1.72
C GLY A 150 -3.11 5.25 -2.43
N VAL A 151 -3.69 4.93 -3.59
CA VAL A 151 -4.57 5.84 -4.32
C VAL A 151 -5.87 5.99 -3.55
N TRP A 152 -6.22 7.23 -3.24
CA TRP A 152 -7.44 7.53 -2.54
C TRP A 152 -8.05 8.84 -3.04
N LEU A 153 -9.36 8.83 -3.18
CA LEU A 153 -10.17 10.00 -3.50
C LEU A 153 -11.22 10.18 -2.41
N ASP A 154 -11.37 11.40 -1.91
CA ASP A 154 -12.39 11.77 -0.95
C ASP A 154 -13.76 11.25 -1.43
N PRO A 155 -14.52 10.52 -0.59
CA PRO A 155 -15.82 9.96 -0.98
C PRO A 155 -16.77 10.98 -1.61
N ALA A 156 -16.77 12.25 -1.16
CA ALA A 156 -17.59 13.30 -1.73
C ALA A 156 -17.19 13.70 -3.15
N TRP A 157 -16.00 13.31 -3.60
CA TRP A 157 -15.45 13.62 -4.93
C TRP A 157 -15.52 12.45 -5.90
N ARG A 158 -15.92 11.26 -5.45
CA ARG A 158 -16.03 10.05 -6.30
C ARG A 158 -17.14 10.15 -7.34
N GLY A 159 -17.02 9.32 -8.39
CA GLY A 159 -18.02 9.23 -9.46
C GLY A 159 -18.05 10.43 -10.42
N LYS A 160 -17.06 11.33 -10.36
CA LYS A 160 -16.98 12.55 -11.19
C LYS A 160 -15.86 12.50 -12.24
N GLY A 161 -15.22 11.34 -12.44
CA GLY A 161 -14.12 11.17 -13.41
C GLY A 161 -12.80 11.85 -13.02
N LEU A 162 -12.63 12.25 -11.75
CA LEU A 162 -11.45 13.01 -11.31
C LEU A 162 -10.21 12.15 -11.15
N ALA A 163 -10.35 10.86 -10.91
CA ALA A 163 -9.23 9.98 -10.62
C ALA A 163 -8.33 9.77 -11.84
N ASP A 164 -8.90 9.71 -13.04
CA ASP A 164 -8.15 9.41 -14.27
C ASP A 164 -7.11 10.49 -14.56
N ALA A 165 -7.50 11.76 -14.54
CA ALA A 165 -6.61 12.89 -14.74
C ALA A 165 -5.60 13.06 -13.60
N ALA A 166 -5.97 12.71 -12.37
CA ALA A 166 -5.07 12.79 -11.21
C ALA A 166 -4.03 11.66 -11.19
N MET A 167 -4.26 10.55 -11.90
CA MET A 167 -3.34 9.42 -12.01
C MET A 167 -2.39 9.54 -13.22
N THR A 168 -2.53 10.57 -14.03
CA THR A 168 -1.69 10.88 -15.20
C THR A 168 -0.49 11.71 -14.80
#